data_49234f22b897f68aa1a26a63cca5c1ca
#
_entry.id   49234f22b897f68aa1a26a63cca5c1ca
#
_cell.length_a   1.000
_cell.length_b   1.000
_cell.length_c   1.000
_cell.angle_alpha   90.00
_cell.angle_beta   90.00
_cell.angle_gamma   90.00
#
_symmetry.space_group_name_H-M   'P 1'
#
loop_
_entity.id
_entity.type
_entity.pdbx_description
1 polymer ?
#
loop_
_entity_poly.entity_id
_entity_poly.type
_entity_poly.pdbx_seq_one_letter_code
_entity_poly.pdbx_strand_id
1 'polypeptide(L)'
;MPSTQTYIELFERLRSVHLHVDARRCLAVRNRNTTCNRCANACPSGCITVTTRTSANEPREPDGAKPAENGRSAETATLAIDPERCIGCGTCAAACPTGAIAPRKPDDRSLARQAAAALRATGGIVAFACEQLTAQARGKYDPDTVVPVRCVGRIDASLLVLMASAGALTIRLTCGNCDECEYRAGKAAAELACQDANAIFDAWGTRARASVTRKLPAACRAIAGPAYDPDRRAFLRTAGDAAHDAAHDAADLAIDRAFEHASDTQRTRRAVMETGTLPRFLPPRRAILLDALERLGEPDHVVLNT
;
A
#
# COMPACT_ATOMS: atom_id res chain seq x y z
N MET A 1 41.67 -8.48 4.26
CA MET A 1 40.30 -8.73 4.73
C MET A 1 39.54 -7.42 4.57
N PRO A 2 38.36 -7.39 3.94
CA PRO A 2 37.59 -6.15 3.85
C PRO A 2 37.21 -5.68 5.27
N SER A 3 37.27 -4.36 5.48
CA SER A 3 36.97 -3.76 6.78
C SER A 3 35.49 -3.91 7.12
N THR A 4 35.14 -3.87 8.41
CA THR A 4 33.75 -3.87 8.88
C THR A 4 32.93 -2.75 8.20
N GLN A 5 33.59 -1.64 7.88
CA GLN A 5 33.04 -0.49 7.19
C GLN A 5 32.58 -0.87 5.74
N THR A 6 33.39 -1.68 5.04
CA THR A 6 33.06 -2.18 3.68
C THR A 6 31.81 -3.09 3.70
N TYR A 7 31.62 -3.88 4.76
CA TYR A 7 30.40 -4.69 4.91
C TYR A 7 29.18 -3.83 5.24
N ILE A 8 29.31 -2.80 6.08
CA ILE A 8 28.23 -1.86 6.41
C ILE A 8 27.80 -1.11 5.13
N GLU A 9 28.73 -0.57 4.35
CA GLU A 9 28.45 0.09 3.08
C GLU A 9 27.81 -0.84 2.04
N LEU A 10 28.23 -2.10 1.99
CA LEU A 10 27.63 -3.12 1.14
C LEU A 10 26.19 -3.42 1.57
N PHE A 11 25.94 -3.56 2.87
CA PHE A 11 24.58 -3.78 3.41
C PHE A 11 23.68 -2.56 3.23
N GLU A 12 24.21 -1.35 3.31
CA GLU A 12 23.47 -0.12 3.05
C GLU A 12 23.10 0.03 1.57
N ARG A 13 24.01 -0.32 0.65
CA ARG A 13 23.76 -0.36 -0.79
C ARG A 13 22.71 -1.40 -1.19
N LEU A 14 22.65 -2.53 -0.51
CA LEU A 14 21.64 -3.57 -0.76
C LEU A 14 20.26 -3.23 -0.21
N ARG A 15 20.14 -2.20 0.63
CA ARG A 15 18.86 -1.75 1.19
C ARG A 15 18.28 -0.63 0.34
N SER A 16 17.20 -0.89 -0.38
CA SER A 16 16.42 0.18 -1.00
C SER A 16 16.02 1.21 0.06
N VAL A 17 16.33 2.48 -0.16
CA VAL A 17 15.93 3.59 0.72
C VAL A 17 14.41 3.70 0.83
N HIS A 18 13.70 3.31 -0.21
CA HIS A 18 12.25 3.51 -0.36
C HIS A 18 11.40 2.32 0.06
N LEU A 19 11.94 1.10 -0.03
CA LEU A 19 11.18 -0.14 0.13
C LEU A 19 11.84 -1.08 1.14
N HIS A 20 11.02 -1.79 1.91
CA HIS A 20 11.42 -2.96 2.68
C HIS A 20 11.06 -4.21 1.89
N VAL A 21 11.97 -5.18 1.84
CA VAL A 21 11.77 -6.47 1.16
C VAL A 21 11.91 -7.60 2.16
N ASP A 22 10.87 -8.40 2.31
CA ASP A 22 10.92 -9.70 2.99
C ASP A 22 10.74 -10.81 1.94
N ALA A 23 11.86 -11.31 1.41
CA ALA A 23 11.86 -12.34 0.38
C ALA A 23 11.16 -13.64 0.84
N ARG A 24 11.13 -13.92 2.17
CA ARG A 24 10.44 -15.08 2.74
C ARG A 24 8.92 -15.03 2.52
N ARG A 25 8.36 -13.84 2.30
CA ARG A 25 6.95 -13.64 1.96
C ARG A 25 6.69 -13.73 0.47
N CYS A 26 7.70 -13.62 -0.37
CA CYS A 26 7.54 -13.64 -1.83
C CYS A 26 7.00 -14.99 -2.31
N LEU A 27 5.92 -14.95 -3.08
CA LEU A 27 5.26 -16.14 -3.58
C LEU A 27 6.20 -16.96 -4.50
N ALA A 28 6.95 -16.28 -5.38
CA ALA A 28 7.92 -16.91 -6.27
C ALA A 28 9.08 -17.56 -5.51
N VAL A 29 9.50 -16.98 -4.37
CA VAL A 29 10.58 -17.54 -3.54
C VAL A 29 10.08 -18.73 -2.70
N ARG A 30 8.87 -18.63 -2.16
CA ARG A 30 8.29 -19.66 -1.27
C ARG A 30 7.78 -20.89 -1.99
N ASN A 31 7.23 -20.72 -3.19
CA ASN A 31 6.56 -21.77 -3.92
C ASN A 31 7.18 -21.93 -5.30
N ARG A 32 7.90 -23.05 -5.47
CA ARG A 32 8.57 -23.41 -6.74
C ARG A 32 7.62 -23.63 -7.93
N ASN A 33 6.32 -23.78 -7.68
CA ASN A 33 5.31 -24.01 -8.72
C ASN A 33 4.64 -22.71 -9.18
N THR A 34 5.15 -21.55 -8.78
CA THR A 34 4.57 -20.24 -9.15
C THR A 34 5.58 -19.36 -9.86
N THR A 35 5.12 -18.65 -10.85
CA THR A 35 5.86 -17.67 -11.67
C THR A 35 5.43 -16.24 -11.37
N CYS A 36 5.07 -15.94 -10.11
CA CYS A 36 4.60 -14.60 -9.73
C CYS A 36 5.69 -13.53 -9.96
N ASN A 37 5.38 -12.59 -10.84
CA ASN A 37 6.23 -11.43 -11.17
C ASN A 37 5.45 -10.08 -11.12
N ARG A 38 4.32 -10.03 -10.40
CA ARG A 38 3.43 -8.85 -10.36
C ARG A 38 4.16 -7.56 -10.00
N CYS A 39 5.07 -7.61 -9.04
CA CYS A 39 5.85 -6.43 -8.64
C CYS A 39 6.82 -5.95 -9.72
N ALA A 40 7.46 -6.86 -10.45
CA ALA A 40 8.33 -6.52 -11.56
C ALA A 40 7.55 -5.90 -12.72
N ASN A 41 6.40 -6.48 -13.07
CA ASN A 41 5.51 -5.95 -14.13
C ASN A 41 4.92 -4.59 -13.78
N ALA A 42 4.69 -4.31 -12.50
CA ALA A 42 4.17 -3.02 -12.03
C ALA A 42 5.27 -1.95 -11.86
N CYS A 43 6.55 -2.32 -12.01
CA CYS A 43 7.66 -1.39 -11.78
C CYS A 43 7.97 -0.55 -13.04
N PRO A 44 7.73 0.77 -13.02
CA PRO A 44 7.98 1.62 -14.20
C PRO A 44 9.47 1.79 -14.54
N SER A 45 10.36 1.66 -13.55
CA SER A 45 11.82 1.77 -13.74
C SER A 45 12.51 0.42 -14.02
N GLY A 46 11.76 -0.71 -13.93
CA GLY A 46 12.32 -2.04 -14.12
C GLY A 46 13.40 -2.40 -13.11
N CYS A 47 13.36 -1.84 -11.90
CA CYS A 47 14.37 -2.08 -10.87
C CYS A 47 14.16 -3.38 -10.08
N ILE A 48 13.11 -4.16 -10.37
CA ILE A 48 12.77 -5.37 -9.63
C ILE A 48 13.06 -6.59 -10.47
N THR A 49 13.87 -7.49 -9.92
CA THR A 49 14.16 -8.79 -10.51
C THR A 49 13.57 -9.89 -9.64
N VAL A 50 12.78 -10.76 -10.27
CA VAL A 50 12.26 -11.99 -9.66
C VAL A 50 12.79 -13.14 -10.46
N THR A 51 13.68 -13.95 -9.85
CA THR A 51 14.11 -15.21 -10.43
C THR A 51 13.27 -16.34 -9.86
N THR A 52 12.78 -17.21 -10.72
CA THR A 52 12.06 -18.42 -10.34
C THR A 52 12.99 -19.62 -10.52
N ARG A 53 12.80 -20.65 -9.70
CA ARG A 53 13.49 -21.92 -9.97
C ARG A 53 12.94 -22.47 -11.27
N THR A 54 13.77 -22.57 -12.29
CA THR A 54 13.46 -23.37 -13.47
C THR A 54 13.36 -24.83 -13.00
N SER A 55 12.16 -25.38 -13.02
CA SER A 55 12.02 -26.82 -12.97
C SER A 55 12.68 -27.34 -14.24
N ALA A 56 13.81 -28.01 -14.09
CA ALA A 56 14.43 -28.78 -15.17
C ALA A 56 13.47 -29.94 -15.52
N ASN A 57 12.41 -29.62 -16.25
CA ASN A 57 11.67 -30.56 -17.10
C ASN A 57 12.25 -30.44 -18.52
N GLU A 58 13.53 -30.68 -18.66
CA GLU A 58 14.05 -31.17 -19.94
C GLU A 58 13.61 -32.62 -20.09
N PRO A 59 13.10 -33.02 -21.26
CA PRO A 59 12.80 -34.43 -21.54
C PRO A 59 14.09 -35.22 -21.31
N ARG A 60 14.05 -36.22 -20.43
CA ARG A 60 15.12 -37.17 -20.27
C ARG A 60 15.27 -37.91 -21.59
N GLU A 61 16.35 -37.66 -22.29
CA GLU A 61 16.78 -38.56 -23.32
C GLU A 61 17.11 -39.95 -22.71
N PRO A 62 16.71 -41.06 -23.36
CA PRO A 62 16.89 -42.40 -22.85
C PRO A 62 18.26 -42.93 -23.28
N ASP A 63 19.34 -42.44 -22.70
CA ASP A 63 20.62 -43.15 -22.82
C ASP A 63 21.53 -42.92 -21.61
N GLY A 64 21.89 -44.05 -21.03
CA GLY A 64 22.59 -44.30 -19.79
C GLY A 64 23.95 -43.65 -19.59
N ALA A 65 24.03 -42.34 -19.44
CA ALA A 65 25.19 -41.62 -18.95
C ALA A 65 25.04 -41.34 -17.45
N LYS A 66 26.00 -41.86 -16.63
CA LYS A 66 26.13 -41.57 -15.20
C LYS A 66 26.15 -40.06 -14.95
N PRO A 67 25.46 -39.55 -13.91
CA PRO A 67 25.54 -38.16 -13.59
C PRO A 67 26.96 -37.78 -13.17
N ALA A 68 27.54 -36.79 -13.86
CA ALA A 68 28.77 -36.16 -13.44
C ALA A 68 28.54 -35.47 -12.08
N GLU A 69 29.36 -35.81 -11.11
CA GLU A 69 29.50 -35.18 -9.80
C GLU A 69 30.08 -33.76 -9.95
N ASN A 70 29.33 -32.84 -10.53
CA ASN A 70 29.65 -31.40 -10.46
C ASN A 70 28.38 -30.62 -10.15
N GLY A 71 28.39 -30.05 -8.93
CA GLY A 71 27.37 -29.28 -8.29
C GLY A 71 26.57 -28.38 -9.21
N ARG A 72 25.41 -28.84 -9.65
CA ARG A 72 24.33 -27.94 -10.05
C ARG A 72 23.85 -27.25 -8.79
N SER A 73 24.38 -26.07 -8.53
CA SER A 73 23.77 -25.15 -7.57
C SER A 73 22.32 -24.98 -7.99
N ALA A 74 21.40 -25.56 -7.24
CA ALA A 74 19.96 -25.32 -7.43
C ALA A 74 19.74 -23.81 -7.37
N GLU A 75 19.48 -23.18 -8.52
CA GLU A 75 19.27 -21.75 -8.59
C GLU A 75 18.16 -21.37 -7.60
N THR A 76 18.55 -20.63 -6.57
CA THR A 76 17.63 -20.24 -5.52
C THR A 76 16.75 -19.12 -6.07
N ALA A 77 15.43 -19.29 -6.03
CA ALA A 77 14.52 -18.23 -6.40
C ALA A 77 14.78 -16.98 -5.54
N THR A 78 14.88 -15.83 -6.17
CA THR A 78 15.21 -14.56 -5.49
C THR A 78 14.25 -13.46 -5.85
N LEU A 79 14.11 -12.50 -4.93
CA LEU A 79 13.46 -11.22 -5.15
C LEU A 79 14.48 -10.14 -4.79
N ALA A 80 14.93 -9.39 -5.78
CA ALA A 80 15.89 -8.32 -5.62
C ALA A 80 15.36 -6.99 -6.15
N ILE A 81 15.77 -5.90 -5.52
CA ILE A 81 15.44 -4.53 -5.95
C ILE A 81 16.76 -3.79 -6.08
N ASP A 82 17.00 -3.24 -7.26
CA ASP A 82 18.10 -2.32 -7.51
C ASP A 82 17.79 -0.96 -6.84
N PRO A 83 18.54 -0.57 -5.80
CA PRO A 83 18.26 0.64 -5.05
C PRO A 83 18.54 1.92 -5.84
N GLU A 84 19.48 1.89 -6.81
CA GLU A 84 19.86 3.05 -7.60
C GLU A 84 18.81 3.36 -8.67
N ARG A 85 18.15 2.32 -9.19
CA ARG A 85 17.07 2.46 -10.18
C ARG A 85 15.69 2.63 -9.55
N CYS A 86 15.57 2.39 -8.23
CA CYS A 86 14.28 2.48 -7.54
C CYS A 86 13.86 3.94 -7.34
N ILE A 87 12.83 4.39 -8.05
CA ILE A 87 12.26 5.73 -7.96
C ILE A 87 11.27 5.91 -6.80
N GLY A 88 11.02 4.88 -6.00
CA GLY A 88 10.20 4.97 -4.77
C GLY A 88 8.70 5.19 -5.00
N CYS A 89 8.16 4.91 -6.18
CA CYS A 89 6.73 5.12 -6.50
C CYS A 89 5.76 4.27 -5.65
N GLY A 90 6.22 3.12 -5.14
CA GLY A 90 5.41 2.24 -4.27
C GLY A 90 4.40 1.36 -4.98
N THR A 91 4.23 1.44 -6.30
CA THR A 91 3.26 0.64 -7.09
C THR A 91 3.50 -0.86 -6.94
N CYS A 92 4.77 -1.28 -6.85
CA CYS A 92 5.14 -2.68 -6.62
C CYS A 92 4.65 -3.24 -5.28
N ALA A 93 4.58 -2.39 -4.24
CA ALA A 93 4.04 -2.79 -2.94
C ALA A 93 2.52 -2.95 -2.99
N ALA A 94 1.81 -2.08 -3.74
CA ALA A 94 0.37 -2.24 -3.99
C ALA A 94 0.07 -3.50 -4.81
N ALA A 95 0.91 -3.82 -5.80
CA ALA A 95 0.75 -5.00 -6.64
C ALA A 95 1.14 -6.33 -5.95
N CYS A 96 1.85 -6.30 -4.81
CA CYS A 96 2.34 -7.50 -4.14
C CYS A 96 1.24 -8.21 -3.33
N PRO A 97 0.79 -9.42 -3.73
CA PRO A 97 -0.32 -10.09 -3.05
C PRO A 97 0.04 -10.61 -1.66
N THR A 98 1.33 -10.74 -1.35
CA THR A 98 1.81 -11.31 -0.08
C THR A 98 2.48 -10.30 0.84
N GLY A 99 2.55 -9.02 0.45
CA GLY A 99 3.22 -8.00 1.22
C GLY A 99 4.73 -8.26 1.41
N ALA A 100 5.34 -8.95 0.45
CA ALA A 100 6.81 -9.15 0.44
C ALA A 100 7.57 -7.85 0.21
N ILE A 101 6.91 -6.85 -0.35
CA ILE A 101 7.43 -5.50 -0.57
C ILE A 101 6.54 -4.52 0.19
N ALA A 102 7.12 -3.69 1.02
CA ALA A 102 6.43 -2.65 1.78
C ALA A 102 7.16 -1.31 1.66
N PRO A 103 6.44 -0.18 1.59
CA PRO A 103 7.06 1.15 1.59
C PRO A 103 7.67 1.46 2.96
N ARG A 104 8.77 2.24 2.97
CA ARG A 104 9.44 2.63 4.22
C ARG A 104 9.01 4.00 4.74
N LYS A 105 8.91 5.00 3.86
CA LYS A 105 8.64 6.38 4.24
C LYS A 105 7.77 7.09 3.18
N PRO A 106 6.56 7.50 3.58
CA PRO A 106 5.85 7.05 4.77
C PRO A 106 5.52 5.56 4.64
N ASP A 107 5.47 4.82 5.74
CA ASP A 107 4.91 3.46 5.74
C ASP A 107 3.37 3.50 5.63
N ASP A 108 2.73 2.34 5.50
CA ASP A 108 1.29 2.28 5.29
C ASP A 108 0.51 2.78 6.52
N ARG A 109 1.01 2.58 7.74
CA ARG A 109 0.39 3.10 8.98
C ARG A 109 0.45 4.62 9.05
N SER A 110 1.63 5.19 8.81
CA SER A 110 1.81 6.65 8.79
C SER A 110 0.96 7.30 7.70
N LEU A 111 0.85 6.65 6.52
CA LEU A 111 0.01 7.13 5.44
C LEU A 111 -1.48 7.10 5.81
N ALA A 112 -1.94 6.02 6.44
CA ALA A 112 -3.32 5.90 6.91
C ALA A 112 -3.67 6.95 7.97
N ARG A 113 -2.76 7.24 8.91
CA ARG A 113 -2.94 8.31 9.91
C ARG A 113 -3.02 9.70 9.27
N GLN A 114 -2.16 9.98 8.27
CA GLN A 114 -2.27 11.23 7.51
C GLN A 114 -3.62 11.33 6.78
N ALA A 115 -4.10 10.22 6.20
CA ALA A 115 -5.39 10.18 5.53
C ALA A 115 -6.55 10.39 6.50
N ALA A 116 -6.49 9.84 7.72
CA ALA A 116 -7.48 10.10 8.76
C ALA A 116 -7.48 11.57 9.20
N ALA A 117 -6.31 12.18 9.34
CA ALA A 117 -6.22 13.60 9.64
C ALA A 117 -6.86 14.46 8.53
N ALA A 118 -6.58 14.17 7.26
CA ALA A 118 -7.21 14.85 6.13
C ALA A 118 -8.73 14.61 6.05
N LEU A 119 -9.19 13.39 6.37
CA LEU A 119 -10.61 13.04 6.46
C LEU A 119 -11.33 13.94 7.47
N ARG A 120 -10.74 14.15 8.62
CA ARG A 120 -11.26 15.02 9.68
C ARG A 120 -11.35 16.47 9.20
N ALA A 121 -10.27 16.98 8.61
CA ALA A 121 -10.20 18.36 8.13
C ALA A 121 -11.25 18.67 7.03
N THR A 122 -11.69 17.67 6.28
CA THR A 122 -12.62 17.83 5.16
C THR A 122 -14.05 17.38 5.44
N GLY A 123 -14.31 16.72 6.57
CA GLY A 123 -15.65 16.22 6.92
C GLY A 123 -16.17 15.10 6.00
N GLY A 124 -15.33 14.15 5.59
CA GLY A 124 -15.77 12.98 4.83
C GLY A 124 -15.08 12.75 3.48
N ILE A 125 -14.07 13.57 3.15
CA ILE A 125 -13.32 13.46 1.91
C ILE A 125 -11.86 13.09 2.23
N VAL A 126 -11.30 12.10 1.53
CA VAL A 126 -9.87 11.81 1.54
C VAL A 126 -9.29 12.03 0.14
N ALA A 127 -8.31 12.91 0.02
CA ALA A 127 -7.63 13.19 -1.23
C ALA A 127 -6.14 12.81 -1.15
N PHE A 128 -5.76 11.70 -1.78
CA PHE A 128 -4.37 11.38 -2.03
C PHE A 128 -3.92 12.07 -3.31
N ALA A 129 -2.85 12.85 -3.25
CA ALA A 129 -2.36 13.58 -4.41
C ALA A 129 -0.90 13.26 -4.71
N CYS A 130 -0.57 13.01 -6.00
CA CYS A 130 0.80 12.73 -6.39
C CYS A 130 1.69 13.98 -6.29
N GLU A 131 2.99 13.77 -6.09
CA GLU A 131 3.99 14.85 -5.96
C GLU A 131 3.96 15.84 -7.15
N GLN A 132 3.77 15.35 -8.38
CA GLN A 132 3.69 16.21 -9.56
C GLN A 132 2.53 17.21 -9.46
N LEU A 133 1.35 16.72 -9.04
CA LEU A 133 0.17 17.57 -8.88
C LEU A 133 0.34 18.55 -7.71
N THR A 134 0.83 18.09 -6.57
CA THR A 134 1.02 18.94 -5.40
C THR A 134 2.06 20.03 -5.65
N ALA A 135 3.11 19.73 -6.42
CA ALA A 135 4.10 20.71 -6.84
C ALA A 135 3.49 21.79 -7.77
N GLN A 136 2.67 21.38 -8.75
CA GLN A 136 1.96 22.29 -9.65
C GLN A 136 0.87 23.12 -8.95
N ALA A 137 0.24 22.56 -7.93
CA ALA A 137 -0.83 23.19 -7.16
C ALA A 137 -0.32 23.92 -5.92
N ARG A 138 0.98 24.14 -5.77
CA ARG A 138 1.59 24.78 -4.60
C ARG A 138 0.92 26.12 -4.28
N GLY A 139 0.50 26.29 -3.03
CA GLY A 139 -0.22 27.50 -2.58
C GLY A 139 -1.70 27.58 -3.01
N LYS A 140 -2.22 26.59 -3.75
CA LYS A 140 -3.63 26.56 -4.21
C LYS A 140 -4.49 25.55 -3.48
N TYR A 141 -3.90 24.79 -2.54
CA TYR A 141 -4.62 23.81 -1.72
C TYR A 141 -4.21 23.94 -0.25
N ASP A 142 -5.08 23.47 0.63
CA ASP A 142 -4.82 23.40 2.07
C ASP A 142 -4.04 22.09 2.37
N PRO A 143 -2.79 22.17 2.86
CA PRO A 143 -1.96 21.00 3.12
C PRO A 143 -2.58 19.99 4.11
N ASP A 144 -3.40 20.45 5.04
CA ASP A 144 -4.03 19.61 6.06
C ASP A 144 -5.14 18.73 5.48
N THR A 145 -5.63 19.05 4.28
CA THR A 145 -6.75 18.36 3.62
C THR A 145 -6.30 17.38 2.52
N VAL A 146 -5.00 17.36 2.22
CA VAL A 146 -4.43 16.56 1.13
C VAL A 146 -3.32 15.65 1.66
N VAL A 147 -3.36 14.39 1.28
CA VAL A 147 -2.33 13.41 1.61
C VAL A 147 -1.34 13.29 0.45
N PRO A 148 -0.14 13.86 0.57
CA PRO A 148 0.84 13.80 -0.50
C PRO A 148 1.43 12.38 -0.61
N VAL A 149 1.51 11.87 -1.82
CA VAL A 149 2.14 10.60 -2.14
C VAL A 149 3.03 10.77 -3.37
N ARG A 150 4.14 10.05 -3.43
CA ARG A 150 5.02 10.10 -4.60
C ARG A 150 4.26 9.73 -5.89
N CYS A 151 3.49 8.64 -5.84
CA CYS A 151 2.59 8.23 -6.90
C CYS A 151 1.32 7.61 -6.30
N VAL A 152 0.15 7.93 -6.88
CA VAL A 152 -1.14 7.36 -6.47
C VAL A 152 -1.24 5.84 -6.69
N GLY A 153 -0.42 5.26 -7.56
CA GLY A 153 -0.32 3.82 -7.77
C GLY A 153 0.16 3.02 -6.55
N ARG A 154 0.62 3.70 -5.51
CA ARG A 154 0.92 3.10 -4.20
C ARG A 154 -0.33 2.69 -3.42
N ILE A 155 -1.45 3.36 -3.69
CA ILE A 155 -2.70 3.17 -2.95
C ILE A 155 -3.38 1.91 -3.47
N ASP A 156 -3.64 0.95 -2.60
CA ASP A 156 -4.36 -0.28 -2.93
C ASP A 156 -5.78 -0.29 -2.36
N ALA A 157 -6.58 -1.26 -2.77
CA ALA A 157 -7.95 -1.40 -2.33
C ALA A 157 -8.07 -1.54 -0.80
N SER A 158 -7.10 -2.17 -0.13
CA SER A 158 -7.13 -2.36 1.33
C SER A 158 -7.12 -1.01 2.07
N LEU A 159 -6.29 -0.06 1.62
CA LEU A 159 -6.24 1.28 2.21
C LEU A 159 -7.51 2.08 1.89
N LEU A 160 -8.08 1.92 0.69
CA LEU A 160 -9.33 2.60 0.32
C LEU A 160 -10.51 2.11 1.19
N VAL A 161 -10.62 0.79 1.40
CA VAL A 161 -11.65 0.20 2.26
C VAL A 161 -11.43 0.59 3.73
N LEU A 162 -10.17 0.66 4.19
CA LEU A 162 -9.85 1.17 5.53
C LEU A 162 -10.34 2.61 5.70
N MET A 163 -10.15 3.48 4.71
CA MET A 163 -10.64 4.87 4.78
C MET A 163 -12.17 4.92 4.80
N ALA A 164 -12.85 4.09 4.02
CA ALA A 164 -14.32 4.01 4.05
C ALA A 164 -14.83 3.53 5.42
N SER A 165 -14.17 2.53 6.03
CA SER A 165 -14.53 2.05 7.38
C SER A 165 -14.23 3.09 8.47
N ALA A 166 -13.35 4.06 8.20
CA ALA A 166 -13.09 5.21 9.06
C ALA A 166 -14.04 6.40 8.80
N GLY A 167 -15.05 6.25 7.91
CA GLY A 167 -16.07 7.25 7.63
C GLY A 167 -15.88 8.07 6.36
N ALA A 168 -14.90 7.75 5.51
CA ALA A 168 -14.75 8.46 4.24
C ALA A 168 -15.88 8.11 3.26
N LEU A 169 -16.60 9.15 2.81
CA LEU A 169 -17.64 9.02 1.78
C LEU A 169 -17.08 9.22 0.37
N THR A 170 -16.06 10.04 0.25
CA THR A 170 -15.42 10.36 -1.03
C THR A 170 -13.92 10.18 -0.93
N ILE A 171 -13.36 9.28 -1.74
CA ILE A 171 -11.93 9.03 -1.78
C ILE A 171 -11.42 9.37 -3.17
N ARG A 172 -10.45 10.29 -3.26
CA ARG A 172 -9.90 10.76 -4.53
C ARG A 172 -8.41 10.44 -4.63
N LEU A 173 -8.04 9.73 -5.67
CA LEU A 173 -6.66 9.52 -6.06
C LEU A 173 -6.34 10.53 -7.16
N THR A 174 -5.69 11.64 -6.78
CA THR A 174 -5.51 12.77 -7.68
C THR A 174 -4.09 12.77 -8.28
N CYS A 175 -4.01 12.72 -9.59
CA CYS A 175 -2.74 12.65 -10.30
C CYS A 175 -2.61 13.78 -11.36
N GLY A 176 -1.36 14.12 -11.69
CA GLY A 176 -1.03 15.06 -12.76
C GLY A 176 -1.07 14.40 -14.15
N ASN A 177 -0.17 14.80 -15.03
CA ASN A 177 -0.02 14.20 -16.36
C ASN A 177 0.78 12.90 -16.26
N CYS A 178 0.10 11.77 -16.11
CA CYS A 178 0.76 10.46 -15.97
C CYS A 178 1.39 9.95 -17.27
N ASP A 179 0.98 10.45 -18.42
CA ASP A 179 1.46 9.99 -19.73
C ASP A 179 2.94 10.37 -19.96
N GLU A 180 3.36 11.52 -19.41
CA GLU A 180 4.73 12.04 -19.45
C GLU A 180 5.50 11.83 -18.14
N CYS A 181 4.91 11.11 -17.18
CA CYS A 181 5.48 10.92 -15.85
C CYS A 181 6.38 9.69 -15.79
N GLU A 182 7.48 9.78 -15.06
CA GLU A 182 8.34 8.61 -14.75
C GLU A 182 7.57 7.48 -14.03
N TYR A 183 6.46 7.82 -13.34
CA TYR A 183 5.58 6.88 -12.62
C TYR A 183 4.36 6.43 -13.45
N ARG A 184 4.43 6.48 -14.78
CA ARG A 184 3.29 6.27 -15.71
C ARG A 184 2.40 5.05 -15.42
N ALA A 185 2.98 3.95 -14.94
CA ALA A 185 2.21 2.75 -14.56
C ALA A 185 1.29 2.95 -13.34
N GLY A 186 1.51 4.01 -12.55
CA GLY A 186 0.80 4.24 -11.30
C GLY A 186 -0.68 4.57 -11.48
N LYS A 187 -1.06 5.23 -12.60
CA LYS A 187 -2.47 5.56 -12.87
C LYS A 187 -3.31 4.31 -13.06
N ALA A 188 -2.86 3.37 -13.89
CA ALA A 188 -3.58 2.12 -14.12
C ALA A 188 -3.72 1.29 -12.83
N ALA A 189 -2.67 1.23 -12.00
CA ALA A 189 -2.74 0.57 -10.70
C ALA A 189 -3.75 1.24 -9.76
N ALA A 190 -3.81 2.57 -9.74
CA ALA A 190 -4.77 3.32 -8.94
C ALA A 190 -6.22 3.14 -9.42
N GLU A 191 -6.44 3.08 -10.74
CA GLU A 191 -7.75 2.81 -11.34
C GLU A 191 -8.24 1.42 -10.96
N LEU A 192 -7.39 0.40 -11.04
CA LEU A 192 -7.71 -0.96 -10.60
C LEU A 192 -8.04 -1.01 -9.12
N ALA A 193 -7.24 -0.36 -8.26
CA ALA A 193 -7.52 -0.28 -6.83
C ALA A 193 -8.87 0.39 -6.52
N CYS A 194 -9.24 1.43 -7.27
CA CYS A 194 -10.55 2.07 -7.14
C CYS A 194 -11.69 1.14 -7.60
N GLN A 195 -11.50 0.38 -8.67
CA GLN A 195 -12.48 -0.60 -9.15
C GLN A 195 -12.71 -1.68 -8.09
N ASP A 196 -11.65 -2.29 -7.58
CA ASP A 196 -11.71 -3.32 -6.54
C ASP A 196 -12.40 -2.78 -5.26
N ALA A 197 -12.02 -1.58 -4.81
CA ALA A 197 -12.63 -0.97 -3.64
C ALA A 197 -14.12 -0.65 -3.85
N ASN A 198 -14.50 -0.12 -5.01
CA ASN A 198 -15.89 0.19 -5.33
C ASN A 198 -16.76 -1.07 -5.41
N ALA A 199 -16.23 -2.17 -5.95
CA ALA A 199 -16.93 -3.46 -5.95
C ALA A 199 -17.20 -3.95 -4.51
N ILE A 200 -16.24 -3.75 -3.60
CA ILE A 200 -16.44 -4.03 -2.17
C ILE A 200 -17.50 -3.08 -1.58
N PHE A 201 -17.43 -1.79 -1.87
CA PHE A 201 -18.40 -0.80 -1.37
C PHE A 201 -19.83 -1.12 -1.81
N ASP A 202 -19.99 -1.56 -3.05
CA ASP A 202 -21.30 -1.98 -3.58
C ASP A 202 -21.79 -3.24 -2.86
N ALA A 203 -20.91 -4.23 -2.62
CA ALA A 203 -21.27 -5.47 -1.93
C ALA A 203 -21.67 -5.23 -0.45
N TRP A 204 -21.09 -4.23 0.20
CA TRP A 204 -21.39 -3.85 1.59
C TRP A 204 -22.44 -2.72 1.70
N GLY A 205 -23.09 -2.33 0.60
CA GLY A 205 -24.11 -1.28 0.59
C GLY A 205 -23.60 0.10 1.06
N THR A 206 -22.28 0.34 1.05
CA THR A 206 -21.74 1.61 1.54
C THR A 206 -21.91 2.72 0.51
N ARG A 207 -22.07 3.96 0.99
CA ARG A 207 -22.12 5.14 0.12
C ARG A 207 -20.72 5.66 -0.27
N ALA A 208 -19.67 5.06 0.26
CA ALA A 208 -18.30 5.44 -0.08
C ALA A 208 -18.01 5.23 -1.57
N ARG A 209 -17.22 6.12 -2.16
CA ARG A 209 -16.79 6.01 -3.57
C ARG A 209 -15.35 6.45 -3.74
N ALA A 210 -14.56 5.62 -4.41
CA ALA A 210 -13.17 5.89 -4.78
C ALA A 210 -13.06 6.18 -6.29
N SER A 211 -12.24 7.15 -6.67
CA SER A 211 -11.97 7.44 -8.09
C SER A 211 -10.63 8.12 -8.30
N VAL A 212 -10.09 7.94 -9.50
CA VAL A 212 -8.91 8.67 -9.98
C VAL A 212 -9.36 9.96 -10.66
N THR A 213 -8.73 11.09 -10.32
CA THR A 213 -9.06 12.41 -10.86
C THR A 213 -7.80 13.22 -11.16
N ARG A 214 -7.92 14.24 -12.01
CA ARG A 214 -6.84 15.22 -12.30
C ARG A 214 -6.98 16.52 -11.49
N LYS A 215 -8.06 16.69 -10.75
CA LYS A 215 -8.35 17.92 -9.99
C LYS A 215 -8.60 17.58 -8.53
N LEU A 216 -7.99 18.35 -7.64
CA LEU A 216 -8.28 18.27 -6.22
C LEU A 216 -9.76 18.63 -5.95
N PRO A 217 -10.41 17.96 -4.98
CA PRO A 217 -11.74 18.32 -4.52
C PRO A 217 -11.81 19.79 -4.10
N ALA A 218 -12.98 20.42 -4.24
CA ALA A 218 -13.16 21.81 -3.84
C ALA A 218 -12.86 22.04 -2.35
N ALA A 219 -13.20 21.07 -1.50
CA ALA A 219 -12.92 21.11 -0.06
C ALA A 219 -11.41 21.12 0.29
N CYS A 220 -10.55 20.71 -0.65
CA CYS A 220 -9.10 20.73 -0.46
C CYS A 220 -8.42 21.98 -1.02
N ARG A 221 -9.17 22.92 -1.59
CA ARG A 221 -8.60 24.16 -2.12
C ARG A 221 -8.30 25.14 -1.01
N ALA A 222 -7.18 25.85 -1.13
CA ALA A 222 -6.93 26.99 -0.26
C ALA A 222 -8.04 28.02 -0.43
N ILE A 223 -8.63 28.45 0.67
CA ILE A 223 -9.62 29.53 0.66
C ILE A 223 -8.83 30.81 0.39
N ALA A 224 -9.01 31.40 -0.79
CA ALA A 224 -8.51 32.74 -1.10
C ALA A 224 -9.33 33.75 -0.29
N GLY A 225 -8.83 34.11 0.88
CA GLY A 225 -9.45 35.12 1.74
C GLY A 225 -8.37 36.04 2.33
N PRO A 226 -8.72 37.25 2.80
CA PRO A 226 -7.75 38.11 3.43
C PRO A 226 -7.19 37.47 4.69
N ALA A 227 -5.88 37.31 4.72
CA ALA A 227 -5.07 36.82 5.81
C ALA A 227 -5.64 35.57 6.50
N TYR A 228 -5.12 34.41 6.11
CA TYR A 228 -5.23 33.19 6.90
C TYR A 228 -4.88 33.49 8.36
N ASP A 229 -5.92 33.52 9.21
CA ASP A 229 -5.76 33.63 10.65
C ASP A 229 -5.90 32.26 11.29
N PRO A 230 -4.75 31.64 11.68
CA PRO A 230 -4.74 30.33 12.29
C PRO A 230 -5.52 30.27 13.61
N ASP A 231 -5.56 31.39 14.35
CA ASP A 231 -6.23 31.46 15.65
C ASP A 231 -7.75 31.48 15.51
N ARG A 232 -8.27 32.17 14.49
CA ARG A 232 -9.71 32.17 14.19
C ARG A 232 -10.21 30.80 13.74
N ARG A 233 -9.38 30.03 13.01
CA ARG A 233 -9.72 28.68 12.60
C ARG A 233 -9.61 27.68 13.78
N ALA A 234 -8.64 27.88 14.67
CA ALA A 234 -8.55 27.15 15.93
C ALA A 234 -9.77 27.38 16.80
N PHE A 235 -10.24 28.65 16.93
CA PHE A 235 -11.45 29.00 17.70
C PHE A 235 -12.74 28.38 17.10
N LEU A 236 -12.89 28.39 15.78
CA LEU A 236 -14.05 27.76 15.11
C LEU A 236 -14.02 26.24 15.19
N ARG A 237 -12.83 25.65 15.27
CA ARG A 237 -12.67 24.21 15.56
C ARG A 237 -13.11 23.87 16.98
N THR A 238 -12.68 24.64 17.98
CA THR A 238 -13.03 24.40 19.39
C THR A 238 -14.53 24.48 19.68
N ALA A 239 -15.29 25.29 18.93
CA ALA A 239 -16.73 25.41 19.12
C ALA A 239 -17.59 24.28 18.49
N GLY A 240 -17.00 23.49 17.57
CA GLY A 240 -17.62 22.31 16.94
C GLY A 240 -17.14 20.96 17.50
N ASP A 241 -16.18 20.99 18.43
CA ASP A 241 -15.24 19.88 18.65
C ASP A 241 -15.77 18.70 19.49
N ALA A 242 -16.75 18.87 20.36
CA ALA A 242 -17.12 17.76 21.26
C ALA A 242 -17.77 16.56 20.55
N ALA A 243 -18.55 16.77 19.48
CA ALA A 243 -19.08 15.66 18.65
C ALA A 243 -18.05 15.22 17.59
N HIS A 244 -17.17 16.14 17.20
CA HIS A 244 -16.11 15.91 16.25
C HIS A 244 -14.98 15.09 16.90
N ASP A 245 -14.56 15.38 18.12
CA ASP A 245 -13.50 14.68 18.84
C ASP A 245 -13.82 13.21 19.08
N ALA A 246 -15.05 12.85 19.39
CA ALA A 246 -15.46 11.45 19.55
C ALA A 246 -15.37 10.66 18.23
N ALA A 247 -15.66 11.30 17.09
CA ALA A 247 -15.48 10.68 15.76
C ALA A 247 -13.99 10.63 15.35
N HIS A 248 -13.19 11.57 15.84
CA HIS A 248 -11.75 11.64 15.65
C HIS A 248 -11.02 10.47 16.31
N ASP A 249 -11.29 10.27 17.60
CA ASP A 249 -10.71 9.18 18.38
C ASP A 249 -11.10 7.82 17.79
N ALA A 250 -12.32 7.69 17.27
CA ALA A 250 -12.80 6.47 16.64
C ALA A 250 -12.03 6.14 15.35
N ALA A 251 -11.73 7.12 14.49
CA ALA A 251 -11.00 6.89 13.24
C ALA A 251 -9.54 6.53 13.49
N ASP A 252 -8.85 7.24 14.39
CA ASP A 252 -7.47 6.93 14.76
C ASP A 252 -7.36 5.59 15.46
N LEU A 253 -8.28 5.29 16.38
CA LEU A 253 -8.36 3.99 17.05
C LEU A 253 -8.64 2.86 16.04
N ALA A 254 -9.49 3.10 15.04
CA ALA A 254 -9.79 2.15 13.99
C ALA A 254 -8.54 1.83 13.15
N ILE A 255 -7.76 2.85 12.78
CA ILE A 255 -6.51 2.67 12.03
C ILE A 255 -5.49 1.92 12.88
N ASP A 256 -5.26 2.36 14.11
CA ASP A 256 -4.28 1.74 14.98
C ASP A 256 -4.62 0.27 15.26
N ARG A 257 -5.88 -0.05 15.51
CA ARG A 257 -6.36 -1.41 15.69
C ARG A 257 -6.15 -2.27 14.44
N ALA A 258 -6.45 -1.74 13.24
CA ALA A 258 -6.24 -2.46 11.98
C ALA A 258 -4.77 -2.83 11.77
N PHE A 259 -3.84 -1.91 12.05
CA PHE A 259 -2.42 -2.17 11.93
C PHE A 259 -1.87 -3.06 13.06
N GLU A 260 -2.42 -3.00 14.25
CA GLU A 260 -2.10 -3.91 15.34
C GLU A 260 -2.56 -5.33 15.04
N HIS A 261 -3.79 -5.50 14.57
CA HIS A 261 -4.31 -6.79 14.15
C HIS A 261 -3.56 -7.37 12.95
N ALA A 262 -3.04 -6.52 12.06
CA ALA A 262 -2.22 -6.94 10.94
C ALA A 262 -0.80 -7.37 11.34
N SER A 263 -0.36 -7.10 12.59
CA SER A 263 0.97 -7.52 13.04
C SER A 263 1.04 -9.04 13.22
N ASP A 264 2.04 -9.67 12.59
CA ASP A 264 2.22 -11.13 12.67
C ASP A 264 2.38 -11.63 14.11
N THR A 265 3.04 -10.84 14.97
CA THR A 265 3.30 -11.20 16.38
C THR A 265 2.01 -11.28 17.19
N GLN A 266 1.15 -10.28 17.10
CA GLN A 266 -0.10 -10.25 17.86
C GLN A 266 -1.09 -11.31 17.36
N ARG A 267 -1.17 -11.47 16.04
CA ARG A 267 -2.02 -12.51 15.43
C ARG A 267 -1.58 -13.92 15.85
N THR A 268 -0.26 -14.19 15.81
CA THR A 268 0.30 -15.46 16.26
C THR A 268 -0.01 -15.70 17.73
N ARG A 269 0.21 -14.70 18.58
CA ARG A 269 -0.08 -14.77 20.01
C ARG A 269 -1.57 -15.06 20.26
N ARG A 270 -2.47 -14.33 19.61
CA ARG A 270 -3.92 -14.52 19.76
C ARG A 270 -4.36 -15.90 19.29
N ALA A 271 -3.94 -16.33 18.09
CA ALA A 271 -4.31 -17.65 17.57
C ALA A 271 -3.79 -18.80 18.44
N VAL A 272 -2.55 -18.73 18.94
CA VAL A 272 -2.01 -19.74 19.85
C VAL A 272 -2.78 -19.76 21.17
N MET A 273 -3.18 -18.61 21.70
CA MET A 273 -3.96 -18.55 22.94
C MET A 273 -5.41 -19.06 22.78
N GLU A 274 -6.04 -18.82 21.63
CA GLU A 274 -7.44 -19.19 21.38
C GLU A 274 -7.59 -20.61 20.85
N THR A 275 -6.68 -21.08 20.01
CA THR A 275 -6.82 -22.35 19.27
C THR A 275 -5.70 -23.35 19.53
N GLY A 276 -4.62 -22.94 20.22
CA GLY A 276 -3.43 -23.76 20.42
C GLY A 276 -2.60 -24.01 19.15
N THR A 277 -2.96 -23.39 18.02
CA THR A 277 -2.34 -23.61 16.72
C THR A 277 -1.71 -22.33 16.16
N LEU A 278 -0.66 -22.49 15.34
CA LEU A 278 -0.09 -21.36 14.62
C LEU A 278 -1.04 -20.90 13.50
N PRO A 279 -1.32 -19.59 13.40
CA PRO A 279 -2.20 -19.08 12.35
C PRO A 279 -1.57 -19.27 10.97
N ARG A 280 -2.43 -19.46 9.96
CA ARG A 280 -1.97 -19.41 8.57
C ARG A 280 -1.42 -18.00 8.28
N PHE A 281 -0.36 -17.95 7.46
CA PHE A 281 0.18 -16.67 7.00
C PHE A 281 -0.90 -15.84 6.31
N LEU A 282 -1.11 -14.64 6.80
CA LEU A 282 -1.99 -13.65 6.19
C LEU A 282 -1.16 -12.39 5.86
N PRO A 283 -1.13 -11.96 4.59
CA PRO A 283 -0.44 -10.74 4.20
C PRO A 283 -0.95 -9.53 4.99
N PRO A 284 -0.08 -8.58 5.41
CA PRO A 284 -0.49 -7.45 6.27
C PRO A 284 -1.64 -6.62 5.68
N ARG A 285 -1.58 -6.28 4.38
CA ARG A 285 -2.64 -5.52 3.71
C ARG A 285 -3.97 -6.30 3.66
N ARG A 286 -3.89 -7.63 3.50
CA ARG A 286 -5.09 -8.46 3.59
C ARG A 286 -5.68 -8.49 4.99
N ALA A 287 -4.84 -8.48 6.02
CA ALA A 287 -5.31 -8.38 7.40
C ALA A 287 -6.00 -7.05 7.67
N ILE A 288 -5.43 -5.94 7.18
CA ILE A 288 -6.05 -4.61 7.24
C ILE A 288 -7.39 -4.59 6.52
N LEU A 289 -7.48 -5.20 5.33
CA LEU A 289 -8.72 -5.30 4.58
C LEU A 289 -9.80 -6.05 5.37
N LEU A 290 -9.47 -7.22 5.93
CA LEU A 290 -10.43 -8.02 6.69
C LEU A 290 -10.93 -7.27 7.93
N ASP A 291 -10.06 -6.60 8.66
CA ASP A 291 -10.45 -5.78 9.81
C ASP A 291 -11.33 -4.57 9.40
N ALA A 292 -11.05 -3.96 8.25
CA ALA A 292 -11.87 -2.89 7.72
C ALA A 292 -13.26 -3.39 7.28
N LEU A 293 -13.35 -4.59 6.67
CA LEU A 293 -14.61 -5.22 6.29
C LEU A 293 -15.46 -5.60 7.50
N GLU A 294 -14.84 -6.12 8.56
CA GLU A 294 -15.52 -6.42 9.82
C GLU A 294 -16.20 -5.16 10.41
N ARG A 295 -15.54 -4.00 10.28
CA ARG A 295 -16.11 -2.72 10.73
C ARG A 295 -17.20 -2.16 9.83
N LEU A 296 -17.17 -2.47 8.55
CA LEU A 296 -18.26 -2.10 7.63
C LEU A 296 -19.53 -2.94 7.87
N GLY A 297 -19.43 -4.05 8.63
CA GLY A 297 -20.54 -4.93 8.93
C GLY A 297 -20.68 -6.08 7.94
N GLU A 298 -21.89 -6.64 7.86
CA GLU A 298 -22.19 -7.72 6.94
C GLU A 298 -22.48 -7.19 5.53
N PRO A 299 -22.09 -7.92 4.47
CA PRO A 299 -22.38 -7.51 3.10
C PRO A 299 -23.86 -7.68 2.78
N ASP A 300 -24.39 -6.74 2.00
CA ASP A 300 -25.79 -6.78 1.54
C ASP A 300 -26.05 -7.97 0.57
N HIS A 301 -24.99 -8.38 -0.15
CA HIS A 301 -25.04 -9.55 -1.04
C HIS A 301 -23.65 -10.18 -1.20
N VAL A 302 -23.63 -11.48 -1.44
CA VAL A 302 -22.38 -12.22 -1.64
C VAL A 302 -21.92 -12.04 -3.10
N VAL A 303 -20.78 -11.37 -3.28
CA VAL A 303 -20.09 -11.33 -4.57
C VAL A 303 -19.16 -12.52 -4.64
N LEU A 304 -19.59 -13.59 -5.27
CA LEU A 304 -18.73 -14.69 -5.64
C LEU A 304 -17.99 -14.31 -6.94
N ASN A 305 -16.76 -13.79 -6.80
CA ASN A 305 -15.84 -13.75 -7.94
C ASN A 305 -15.31 -15.16 -8.16
N THR A 306 -15.86 -15.85 -9.13
CA THR A 306 -15.35 -17.12 -9.66
C THR A 306 -14.12 -16.89 -10.52
#